data_888c6c471ad221648a454eeb7ff88345
#
_entry.id   888c6c471ad221648a454eeb7ff88345
#
_cell.length_a   1.000
_cell.length_b   1.000
_cell.length_c   1.000
_cell.angle_alpha   90.00
_cell.angle_beta   90.00
_cell.angle_gamma   90.00
#
_symmetry.space_group_name_H-M   'P 1'
#
loop_
_entity.id
_entity.type
_entity.pdbx_description
1 polymer ?
#
loop_
_entity_poly.entity_id
_entity_poly.type
_entity_poly.pdbx_seq_one_letter_code
_entity_poly.pdbx_strand_id
1 'polypeptide(L)'
;YITCDADGQHTANDVMKISRMLDLRNGSLILGKRDYKKSKMPINIRIGNRLSSAYFKVITGKSCRDTQTGLRGIPAFLYDTVMKTKGSRFDFEMNFLTKCADMRVPFYFVNIIADCSNCSSNFRLIKDTYLIYRTPLRFATASIGCTIIDLVLFTIFAYILPSHMFFNIMLATLMARVVSGGINFLINRKVIFGNTDNGAKQALRFFILFFCIMCASSLIVSALWFLPIPVTLTKAIVDLLLWTVNYKMQRIWVFKDSNRLKRTPKSKRK
;
A
#
# COMPACT_ATOMS: atom_id res chain seq x y z
N TYR A 1 3.67 -24.41 8.58
CA TYR A 1 4.89 -24.26 7.77
C TYR A 1 5.81 -23.22 8.40
N ILE A 2 7.13 -23.44 8.31
CA ILE A 2 8.13 -22.46 8.74
C ILE A 2 8.99 -22.11 7.54
N THR A 3 9.14 -20.82 7.25
CA THR A 3 10.11 -20.33 6.27
C THR A 3 11.35 -19.84 6.99
N CYS A 4 12.51 -20.03 6.37
CA CYS A 4 13.80 -19.61 6.90
C CYS A 4 14.69 -19.22 5.72
N ASP A 5 15.49 -18.15 5.86
CA ASP A 5 16.48 -17.80 4.87
C ASP A 5 17.64 -18.82 4.89
N ALA A 6 18.14 -19.18 3.71
CA ALA A 6 19.19 -20.21 3.56
C ALA A 6 20.61 -19.66 3.74
N ASP A 7 20.75 -18.43 4.25
CA ASP A 7 22.02 -17.71 4.41
C ASP A 7 22.71 -17.93 5.77
N GLY A 8 22.16 -18.82 6.60
CA GLY A 8 22.73 -19.17 7.90
C GLY A 8 22.51 -18.15 9.02
N GLN A 9 21.75 -17.08 8.78
CA GLN A 9 21.50 -16.04 9.79
C GLN A 9 20.60 -16.51 10.95
N HIS A 10 19.79 -17.54 10.73
CA HIS A 10 18.83 -18.03 11.70
C HIS A 10 19.34 -19.28 12.42
N THR A 11 19.38 -19.22 13.75
CA THR A 11 19.76 -20.37 14.56
C THR A 11 18.67 -21.41 14.65
N ALA A 12 19.03 -22.69 14.85
CA ALA A 12 18.06 -23.76 15.11
C ALA A 12 17.13 -23.44 16.32
N ASN A 13 17.67 -22.76 17.33
CA ASN A 13 16.90 -22.33 18.49
C ASN A 13 15.81 -21.31 18.13
N ASP A 14 16.10 -20.38 17.21
CA ASP A 14 15.09 -19.41 16.77
C ASP A 14 14.00 -20.07 15.94
N VAL A 15 14.36 -21.05 15.09
CA VAL A 15 13.38 -21.87 14.36
C VAL A 15 12.48 -22.63 15.34
N MET A 16 13.04 -23.24 16.38
CA MET A 16 12.29 -23.95 17.43
C MET A 16 11.35 -23.01 18.21
N LYS A 17 11.77 -21.77 18.50
CA LYS A 17 10.89 -20.76 19.12
C LYS A 17 9.69 -20.45 18.23
N ILE A 18 9.91 -20.25 16.93
CA ILE A 18 8.81 -20.01 15.98
C ILE A 18 7.87 -21.21 15.91
N SER A 19 8.40 -22.44 15.86
CA SER A 19 7.60 -23.66 15.85
C SER A 19 6.68 -23.75 17.06
N ARG A 20 7.24 -23.63 18.26
CA ARG A 20 6.46 -23.66 19.52
C ARG A 20 5.37 -22.57 19.55
N MET A 21 5.70 -21.36 19.08
CA MET A 21 4.71 -20.28 19.05
C MET A 21 3.63 -20.51 18.00
N LEU A 22 3.94 -21.17 16.89
CA LEU A 22 2.96 -21.52 15.86
C LEU A 22 1.94 -22.52 16.41
N ASP A 23 2.38 -23.49 17.20
CA ASP A 23 1.50 -24.48 17.87
C ASP A 23 0.62 -23.80 18.93
N LEU A 24 1.21 -22.92 19.76
CA LEU A 24 0.49 -22.21 20.83
C LEU A 24 -0.50 -21.14 20.31
N ARG A 25 -0.21 -20.54 19.17
CA ARG A 25 -0.99 -19.44 18.58
C ARG A 25 -1.61 -19.84 17.25
N ASN A 26 -2.31 -20.95 17.26
CA ASN A 26 -3.02 -21.46 16.09
C ASN A 26 -3.97 -20.37 15.53
N GLY A 27 -3.84 -20.06 14.25
CA GLY A 27 -4.58 -18.99 13.59
C GLY A 27 -3.85 -17.63 13.47
N SER A 28 -2.62 -17.52 14.00
CA SER A 28 -1.79 -16.32 13.90
C SER A 28 -0.60 -16.53 12.96
N LEU A 29 -0.19 -15.47 12.26
CA LEU A 29 1.08 -15.45 11.54
C LEU A 29 2.19 -15.09 12.53
N ILE A 30 3.15 -16.00 12.71
CA ILE A 30 4.29 -15.79 13.60
C ILE A 30 5.45 -15.18 12.82
N LEU A 31 6.02 -14.09 13.30
CA LEU A 31 7.09 -13.35 12.64
C LEU A 31 8.31 -13.27 13.57
N GLY A 32 9.47 -13.68 13.08
CA GLY A 32 10.72 -13.44 13.74
C GLY A 32 11.05 -11.96 13.72
N LYS A 33 11.17 -11.33 14.89
CA LYS A 33 11.59 -9.93 15.02
C LYS A 33 13.05 -9.89 15.40
N ARG A 34 13.89 -9.37 14.49
CA ARG A 34 15.33 -9.24 14.70
C ARG A 34 15.64 -8.15 15.73
N ASP A 35 16.54 -8.45 16.65
CA ASP A 35 17.10 -7.45 17.56
C ASP A 35 18.27 -6.74 16.87
N TYR A 36 18.02 -5.58 16.29
CA TYR A 36 19.01 -4.82 15.51
C TYR A 36 20.24 -4.38 16.32
N LYS A 37 20.12 -4.27 17.66
CA LYS A 37 21.26 -3.92 18.51
C LYS A 37 22.18 -5.12 18.71
N LYS A 38 21.60 -6.27 19.05
CA LYS A 38 22.34 -7.53 19.27
C LYS A 38 22.88 -8.14 17.98
N SER A 39 22.15 -8.00 16.88
CA SER A 39 22.47 -8.56 15.57
C SER A 39 23.51 -7.75 14.77
N LYS A 40 24.07 -6.67 15.30
CA LYS A 40 25.07 -5.79 14.63
C LYS A 40 24.71 -5.44 13.16
N MET A 41 23.45 -5.23 12.88
CA MET A 41 22.95 -5.01 11.51
C MET A 41 23.44 -3.70 10.89
N PRO A 42 23.82 -3.71 9.59
CA PRO A 42 24.17 -2.52 8.84
C PRO A 42 23.06 -1.45 8.83
N ILE A 43 23.44 -0.18 8.80
CA ILE A 43 22.51 0.96 8.86
C ILE A 43 21.54 0.96 7.68
N ASN A 44 21.99 0.62 6.47
CA ASN A 44 21.17 0.53 5.27
C ASN A 44 19.99 -0.46 5.44
N ILE A 45 20.24 -1.63 6.06
CA ILE A 45 19.19 -2.62 6.34
C ILE A 45 18.18 -2.07 7.36
N ARG A 46 18.66 -1.37 8.39
CA ARG A 46 17.78 -0.74 9.39
C ARG A 46 16.87 0.33 8.77
N ILE A 47 17.43 1.18 7.91
CA ILE A 47 16.69 2.22 7.20
C ILE A 47 15.66 1.57 6.26
N GLY A 48 16.09 0.60 5.45
CA GLY A 48 15.19 -0.13 4.53
C GLY A 48 14.01 -0.77 5.26
N ASN A 49 14.27 -1.44 6.39
CA ASN A 49 13.19 -2.04 7.18
C ASN A 49 12.29 -0.99 7.86
N ARG A 50 12.83 0.14 8.33
CA ARG A 50 12.02 1.25 8.87
C ARG A 50 11.07 1.81 7.82
N LEU A 51 11.57 2.07 6.61
CA LEU A 51 10.78 2.59 5.50
C LEU A 51 9.69 1.59 5.10
N SER A 52 10.02 0.30 4.93
CA SER A 52 9.04 -0.72 4.58
C SER A 52 8.02 -0.97 5.69
N SER A 53 8.40 -0.88 6.97
CA SER A 53 7.48 -0.96 8.10
C SER A 53 6.54 0.26 8.18
N ALA A 54 7.05 1.46 7.91
CA ALA A 54 6.24 2.67 7.83
C ALA A 54 5.23 2.58 6.66
N TYR A 55 5.70 2.17 5.49
CA TYR A 55 4.84 1.93 4.33
C TYR A 55 3.75 0.89 4.63
N PHE A 56 4.12 -0.25 5.23
CA PHE A 56 3.16 -1.28 5.63
C PHE A 56 2.09 -0.72 6.59
N LYS A 57 2.49 0.07 7.59
CA LYS A 57 1.58 0.72 8.52
C LYS A 57 0.62 1.68 7.81
N VAL A 58 1.13 2.48 6.87
CA VAL A 58 0.32 3.42 6.09
C VAL A 58 -0.75 2.68 5.28
N ILE A 59 -0.39 1.62 4.57
CA ILE A 59 -1.31 0.93 3.66
C ILE A 59 -2.29 -0.03 4.36
N THR A 60 -1.88 -0.65 5.49
CA THR A 60 -2.70 -1.65 6.18
C THR A 60 -3.33 -1.16 7.47
N GLY A 61 -2.81 -0.07 8.04
CA GLY A 61 -3.17 0.40 9.38
C GLY A 61 -2.59 -0.45 10.51
N LYS A 62 -1.88 -1.56 10.21
CA LYS A 62 -1.27 -2.46 11.19
C LYS A 62 0.21 -2.18 11.33
N SER A 63 0.74 -2.30 12.54
CA SER A 63 2.18 -2.18 12.80
C SER A 63 2.87 -3.52 12.59
N CYS A 64 3.90 -3.54 11.75
CA CYS A 64 4.83 -4.67 11.64
C CYS A 64 6.24 -4.13 11.86
N ARG A 65 6.93 -4.65 12.87
CA ARG A 65 8.25 -4.12 13.28
C ARG A 65 9.39 -4.63 12.43
N ASP A 66 9.22 -5.78 11.78
CA ASP A 66 10.18 -6.37 10.86
C ASP A 66 9.43 -7.01 9.69
N THR A 67 9.30 -6.24 8.61
CA THR A 67 8.58 -6.66 7.40
C THR A 67 9.43 -7.51 6.47
N GLN A 68 10.75 -7.52 6.69
CA GLN A 68 11.72 -8.17 5.82
C GLN A 68 12.34 -9.42 6.45
N THR A 69 11.79 -9.92 7.56
CA THR A 69 12.25 -11.17 8.15
C THR A 69 11.88 -12.37 7.27
N GLY A 70 12.84 -13.26 7.00
CA GLY A 70 12.58 -14.53 6.31
C GLY A 70 12.10 -15.64 7.25
N LEU A 71 12.34 -15.50 8.56
CA LEU A 71 11.91 -16.49 9.54
C LEU A 71 10.45 -16.26 9.96
N ARG A 72 9.56 -17.14 9.50
CA ARG A 72 8.11 -17.03 9.71
C ARG A 72 7.47 -18.36 10.01
N GLY A 73 6.56 -18.39 10.96
CA GLY A 73 5.63 -19.48 11.21
C GLY A 73 4.29 -19.20 10.52
N ILE A 74 3.96 -19.96 9.49
CA ILE A 74 2.80 -19.80 8.64
C ILE A 74 1.80 -20.91 8.93
N PRO A 75 0.62 -20.61 9.50
CA PRO A 75 -0.40 -21.61 9.75
C PRO A 75 -0.94 -22.19 8.43
N ALA A 76 -1.41 -23.45 8.49
CA ALA A 76 -1.81 -24.20 7.31
C ALA A 76 -2.89 -23.52 6.45
N PHE A 77 -3.83 -22.80 7.08
CA PHE A 77 -4.89 -22.10 6.35
C PHE A 77 -4.40 -20.96 5.45
N LEU A 78 -3.14 -20.49 5.63
CA LEU A 78 -2.51 -19.46 4.77
C LEU A 78 -1.75 -20.05 3.58
N TYR A 79 -1.65 -21.38 3.46
CA TYR A 79 -0.92 -22.03 2.36
C TYR A 79 -1.34 -21.50 0.99
N ASP A 80 -2.63 -21.52 0.70
CA ASP A 80 -3.19 -20.99 -0.55
C ASP A 80 -2.85 -19.50 -0.77
N THR A 81 -2.75 -18.73 0.31
CA THR A 81 -2.40 -17.31 0.24
C THR A 81 -0.93 -17.12 -0.12
N VAL A 82 -0.06 -17.96 0.44
CA VAL A 82 1.37 -18.00 0.08
C VAL A 82 1.51 -18.30 -1.41
N MET A 83 0.92 -19.43 -1.87
CA MET A 83 1.05 -19.88 -3.27
C MET A 83 0.48 -18.89 -4.29
N LYS A 84 -0.55 -18.14 -3.93
CA LYS A 84 -1.18 -17.12 -4.80
C LYS A 84 -0.56 -15.73 -4.64
N THR A 85 0.45 -15.58 -3.81
CA THR A 85 1.13 -14.29 -3.65
C THR A 85 2.13 -14.09 -4.77
N LYS A 86 2.00 -12.97 -5.48
CA LYS A 86 2.92 -12.56 -6.54
C LYS A 86 4.14 -11.87 -5.91
N GLY A 87 5.28 -12.08 -6.53
CA GLY A 87 6.57 -11.52 -6.11
C GLY A 87 7.62 -12.61 -6.03
N SER A 88 8.88 -12.23 -6.05
CA SER A 88 10.02 -13.18 -6.06
C SER A 88 11.09 -12.86 -5.00
N ARG A 89 10.98 -11.73 -4.33
CA ARG A 89 11.95 -11.24 -3.34
C ARG A 89 11.22 -10.44 -2.24
N PHE A 90 11.77 -9.29 -1.84
CA PHE A 90 11.18 -8.40 -0.82
C PHE A 90 9.77 -7.89 -1.17
N ASP A 91 9.41 -7.86 -2.45
CA ASP A 91 8.04 -7.59 -2.88
C ASP A 91 7.08 -8.73 -2.54
N PHE A 92 7.53 -10.01 -2.62
CA PHE A 92 6.74 -11.16 -2.13
C PHE A 92 6.43 -11.01 -0.64
N GLU A 93 7.46 -10.68 0.16
CA GLU A 93 7.36 -10.51 1.60
C GLU A 93 6.29 -9.46 1.96
N MET A 94 6.38 -8.29 1.33
CA MET A 94 5.44 -7.20 1.53
C MET A 94 4.02 -7.55 1.06
N ASN A 95 3.90 -8.18 -0.11
CA ASN A 95 2.61 -8.57 -0.68
C ASN A 95 1.92 -9.63 0.19
N PHE A 96 2.66 -10.60 0.71
CA PHE A 96 2.13 -11.63 1.59
C PHE A 96 1.64 -11.04 2.92
N LEU A 97 2.48 -10.24 3.60
CA LEU A 97 2.08 -9.55 4.83
C LEU A 97 0.85 -8.67 4.63
N THR A 98 0.80 -7.97 3.50
CA THR A 98 -0.34 -7.11 3.15
C THR A 98 -1.62 -7.92 2.98
N LYS A 99 -1.55 -9.07 2.28
CA LYS A 99 -2.71 -9.98 2.16
C LYS A 99 -3.18 -10.52 3.51
N CYS A 100 -2.25 -10.91 4.36
CA CYS A 100 -2.57 -11.37 5.73
C CYS A 100 -3.23 -10.26 6.54
N ALA A 101 -2.77 -9.02 6.40
CA ALA A 101 -3.38 -7.86 7.05
C ALA A 101 -4.81 -7.60 6.54
N ASP A 102 -5.03 -7.68 5.22
CA ASP A 102 -6.36 -7.53 4.58
C ASP A 102 -7.34 -8.64 5.03
N MET A 103 -6.83 -9.86 5.26
CA MET A 103 -7.59 -10.99 5.82
C MET A 103 -7.80 -10.88 7.34
N ARG A 104 -7.30 -9.82 7.97
CA ARG A 104 -7.35 -9.60 9.42
C ARG A 104 -6.64 -10.68 10.25
N VAL A 105 -5.68 -11.40 9.66
CA VAL A 105 -4.88 -12.38 10.38
C VAL A 105 -4.11 -11.67 11.50
N PRO A 106 -4.13 -12.17 12.74
CA PRO A 106 -3.32 -11.63 13.82
C PRO A 106 -1.83 -11.93 13.58
N PHE A 107 -0.98 -10.95 13.87
CA PHE A 107 0.48 -11.07 13.80
C PHE A 107 1.05 -11.22 15.20
N TYR A 108 1.91 -12.20 15.37
CA TYR A 108 2.64 -12.42 16.60
C TYR A 108 4.14 -12.33 16.38
N PHE A 109 4.86 -11.64 17.25
CA PHE A 109 6.29 -11.38 17.08
C PHE A 109 7.11 -12.15 18.11
N VAL A 110 8.11 -12.89 17.63
CA VAL A 110 9.08 -13.61 18.46
C VAL A 110 10.43 -12.94 18.29
N ASN A 111 11.06 -12.52 19.40
CA ASN A 111 12.39 -11.93 19.31
C ASN A 111 13.42 -13.01 18.93
N ILE A 112 14.18 -12.75 17.87
CA ILE A 112 15.22 -13.60 17.35
C ILE A 112 16.54 -12.83 17.28
N ILE A 113 17.66 -13.55 17.34
CA ILE A 113 19.00 -13.01 17.19
C ILE A 113 19.53 -13.52 15.85
N ALA A 114 19.41 -12.69 14.80
CA ALA A 114 20.03 -13.03 13.54
C ALA A 114 21.54 -12.77 13.62
N ASP A 115 22.38 -13.74 13.30
CA ASP A 115 23.82 -13.55 13.22
C ASP A 115 24.16 -12.85 11.90
N CYS A 116 24.53 -11.58 12.01
CA CYS A 116 24.91 -10.74 10.88
C CYS A 116 26.40 -10.42 10.83
N SER A 117 27.25 -11.23 11.46
CA SER A 117 28.71 -11.02 11.44
C SER A 117 29.29 -11.07 10.02
N ASN A 118 28.68 -11.84 9.11
CA ASN A 118 29.07 -11.98 7.70
C ASN A 118 27.93 -11.63 6.71
N CYS A 119 26.96 -10.82 7.11
CA CYS A 119 25.86 -10.46 6.24
C CYS A 119 26.31 -9.61 5.06
N SER A 120 26.52 -10.22 3.91
CA SER A 120 26.42 -9.49 2.66
C SER A 120 24.93 -9.18 2.41
N SER A 121 24.57 -7.90 2.49
CA SER A 121 23.20 -7.49 2.24
C SER A 121 22.81 -7.83 0.80
N ASN A 122 22.00 -8.85 0.61
CA ASN A 122 21.36 -9.15 -0.68
C ASN A 122 20.32 -8.10 -1.08
N PHE A 123 20.08 -7.08 -0.23
CA PHE A 123 19.18 -5.98 -0.49
C PHE A 123 19.81 -4.99 -1.48
N ARG A 124 19.34 -5.00 -2.70
CA ARG A 124 19.72 -4.01 -3.72
C ARG A 124 18.90 -2.75 -3.51
N LEU A 125 19.47 -1.74 -2.87
CA LEU A 125 18.77 -0.55 -2.36
C LEU A 125 17.78 0.04 -3.39
N ILE A 126 18.19 0.24 -4.63
CA ILE A 126 17.36 0.84 -5.68
C ILE A 126 16.32 -0.16 -6.21
N LYS A 127 16.76 -1.38 -6.60
CA LYS A 127 15.87 -2.37 -7.24
C LYS A 127 14.80 -2.90 -6.28
N ASP A 128 15.20 -3.28 -5.07
CA ASP A 128 14.27 -3.88 -4.11
C ASP A 128 13.34 -2.81 -3.52
N THR A 129 13.83 -1.59 -3.31
CA THR A 129 12.98 -0.45 -2.95
C THR A 129 11.95 -0.17 -4.05
N TYR A 130 12.36 -0.12 -5.33
CA TYR A 130 11.42 0.04 -6.44
C TYR A 130 10.36 -1.06 -6.46
N LEU A 131 10.74 -2.33 -6.26
CA LEU A 131 9.79 -3.45 -6.24
C LEU A 131 8.76 -3.31 -5.11
N ILE A 132 9.19 -2.92 -3.90
CA ILE A 132 8.29 -2.69 -2.76
C ILE A 132 7.32 -1.53 -3.04
N TYR A 133 7.83 -0.42 -3.60
CA TYR A 133 7.04 0.79 -3.84
C TYR A 133 6.42 0.88 -5.23
N ARG A 134 6.57 -0.14 -6.07
CA ARG A 134 6.08 -0.16 -7.46
C ARG A 134 4.61 0.21 -7.57
N THR A 135 3.74 -0.31 -6.70
CA THR A 135 2.30 -0.03 -6.77
C THR A 135 1.97 1.42 -6.44
N PRO A 136 2.44 2.02 -5.33
CA PRO A 136 2.20 3.44 -5.08
C PRO A 136 2.92 4.36 -6.09
N LEU A 137 4.08 3.98 -6.61
CA LEU A 137 4.75 4.74 -7.68
C LEU A 137 3.93 4.73 -8.97
N ARG A 138 3.40 3.60 -9.39
CA ARG A 138 2.48 3.52 -10.53
C ARG A 138 1.22 4.34 -10.32
N PHE A 139 0.69 4.35 -9.10
CA PHE A 139 -0.44 5.19 -8.75
C PHE A 139 -0.09 6.69 -8.85
N ALA A 140 1.10 7.11 -8.38
CA ALA A 140 1.58 8.48 -8.49
C ALA A 140 1.77 8.90 -9.95
N THR A 141 2.45 8.08 -10.75
CA THR A 141 2.66 8.39 -12.19
C THR A 141 1.36 8.45 -12.97
N ALA A 142 0.40 7.56 -12.68
CA ALA A 142 -0.93 7.62 -13.28
C ALA A 142 -1.68 8.89 -12.88
N SER A 143 -1.61 9.31 -11.62
CA SER A 143 -2.23 10.55 -11.14
C SER A 143 -1.65 11.78 -11.84
N ILE A 144 -0.32 11.85 -11.97
CA ILE A 144 0.35 12.95 -12.70
C ILE A 144 -0.07 12.94 -14.17
N GLY A 145 -0.05 11.78 -14.82
CA GLY A 145 -0.47 11.64 -16.21
C GLY A 145 -1.92 12.10 -16.44
N CYS A 146 -2.83 11.72 -15.54
CA CYS A 146 -4.23 12.17 -15.62
C CYS A 146 -4.39 13.67 -15.37
N THR A 147 -3.54 14.29 -14.54
CA THR A 147 -3.54 15.76 -14.36
C THR A 147 -3.11 16.46 -15.64
N ILE A 148 -2.11 15.96 -16.34
CA ILE A 148 -1.69 16.50 -17.65
C ILE A 148 -2.81 16.37 -18.67
N ILE A 149 -3.46 15.20 -18.74
CA ILE A 149 -4.62 14.96 -19.61
C ILE A 149 -5.77 15.94 -19.28
N ASP A 150 -6.05 16.16 -17.99
CA ASP A 150 -7.06 17.13 -17.53
C ASP A 150 -6.79 18.53 -18.03
N LEU A 151 -5.54 19.00 -17.93
CA LEU A 151 -5.14 20.32 -18.42
C LEU A 151 -5.26 20.43 -19.94
N VAL A 152 -4.82 19.42 -20.68
CA VAL A 152 -4.93 19.40 -22.15
C VAL A 152 -6.39 19.43 -22.59
N LEU A 153 -7.24 18.58 -21.99
CA LEU A 153 -8.67 18.55 -22.29
C LEU A 153 -9.35 19.86 -21.92
N PHE A 154 -9.03 20.44 -20.76
CA PHE A 154 -9.52 21.76 -20.38
C PHE A 154 -9.17 22.82 -21.42
N THR A 155 -7.92 22.88 -21.87
CA THR A 155 -7.47 23.82 -22.88
C THR A 155 -8.24 23.67 -24.21
N ILE A 156 -8.43 22.41 -24.64
CA ILE A 156 -9.21 22.09 -25.86
C ILE A 156 -10.66 22.54 -25.70
N PHE A 157 -11.33 22.20 -24.61
CA PHE A 157 -12.72 22.57 -24.39
C PHE A 157 -12.91 24.06 -24.20
N ALA A 158 -11.97 24.74 -23.51
CA ALA A 158 -11.98 26.20 -23.37
C ALA A 158 -11.78 26.92 -24.69
N TYR A 159 -11.05 26.33 -25.65
CA TYR A 159 -10.87 26.88 -26.99
C TYR A 159 -12.11 26.68 -27.88
N ILE A 160 -12.78 25.53 -27.75
CA ILE A 160 -13.99 25.21 -28.55
C ILE A 160 -15.24 25.98 -28.06
N LEU A 161 -15.34 26.20 -26.75
CA LEU A 161 -16.47 26.92 -26.16
C LEU A 161 -16.23 28.43 -26.24
N PRO A 162 -17.25 29.25 -26.55
CA PRO A 162 -17.12 30.71 -26.64
C PRO A 162 -16.57 31.28 -25.32
N SER A 163 -15.42 32.00 -25.40
CA SER A 163 -14.50 32.23 -24.28
C SER A 163 -14.94 33.25 -23.21
N HIS A 164 -16.10 33.85 -23.27
CA HIS A 164 -16.41 35.02 -22.45
C HIS A 164 -17.51 34.85 -21.39
N MET A 165 -17.98 33.65 -21.16
CA MET A 165 -18.98 33.39 -20.10
C MET A 165 -18.41 32.48 -19.01
N PHE A 166 -18.57 32.88 -17.75
CA PHE A 166 -18.24 32.05 -16.55
C PHE A 166 -18.77 30.62 -16.67
N PHE A 167 -19.98 30.45 -17.22
CA PHE A 167 -20.60 29.15 -17.45
C PHE A 167 -19.79 28.26 -18.40
N ASN A 168 -19.19 28.80 -19.46
CA ASN A 168 -18.40 28.03 -20.44
C ASN A 168 -17.08 27.53 -19.85
N ILE A 169 -16.43 28.33 -19.01
CA ILE A 169 -15.23 27.91 -18.28
C ILE A 169 -15.58 26.79 -17.29
N MET A 170 -16.69 26.94 -16.58
CA MET A 170 -17.18 25.90 -15.66
C MET A 170 -17.52 24.61 -16.41
N LEU A 171 -18.18 24.70 -17.57
CA LEU A 171 -18.52 23.55 -18.41
C LEU A 171 -17.27 22.86 -18.96
N ALA A 172 -16.29 23.63 -19.50
CA ALA A 172 -15.02 23.09 -19.95
C ALA A 172 -14.27 22.34 -18.83
N THR A 173 -14.25 22.92 -17.63
CA THR A 173 -13.64 22.29 -16.46
C THR A 173 -14.34 20.98 -16.09
N LEU A 174 -15.68 20.99 -16.06
CA LEU A 174 -16.46 19.81 -15.73
C LEU A 174 -16.26 18.68 -16.74
N MET A 175 -16.28 19.00 -18.04
CA MET A 175 -16.06 18.04 -19.12
C MET A 175 -14.66 17.44 -19.03
N ALA A 176 -13.62 18.26 -18.86
CA ALA A 176 -12.25 17.79 -18.68
C ALA A 176 -12.13 16.84 -17.47
N ARG A 177 -12.72 17.22 -16.34
CA ARG A 177 -12.71 16.41 -15.10
C ARG A 177 -13.44 15.07 -15.23
N VAL A 178 -14.57 15.03 -15.93
CA VAL A 178 -15.31 13.78 -16.15
C VAL A 178 -14.49 12.82 -17.01
N VAL A 179 -13.90 13.32 -18.09
CA VAL A 179 -13.10 12.48 -19.00
C VAL A 179 -11.78 12.03 -18.33
N SER A 180 -11.02 12.95 -17.75
CA SER A 180 -9.76 12.62 -17.07
C SER A 180 -9.99 11.71 -15.86
N GLY A 181 -11.06 11.92 -15.10
CA GLY A 181 -11.47 11.07 -14.00
C GLY A 181 -11.86 9.66 -14.46
N GLY A 182 -12.56 9.53 -15.58
CA GLY A 182 -12.87 8.25 -16.21
C GLY A 182 -11.61 7.48 -16.63
N ILE A 183 -10.67 8.16 -17.27
CA ILE A 183 -9.36 7.58 -17.65
C ILE A 183 -8.60 7.14 -16.40
N ASN A 184 -8.53 7.97 -15.37
CA ASN A 184 -7.88 7.64 -14.10
C ASN A 184 -8.51 6.41 -13.43
N PHE A 185 -9.84 6.33 -13.42
CA PHE A 185 -10.56 5.15 -12.92
C PHE A 185 -10.15 3.88 -13.68
N LEU A 186 -10.13 3.92 -15.02
CA LEU A 186 -9.77 2.76 -15.85
C LEU A 186 -8.33 2.33 -15.64
N ILE A 187 -7.38 3.25 -15.56
CA ILE A 187 -5.97 2.97 -15.29
C ILE A 187 -5.82 2.34 -13.90
N ASN A 188 -6.42 2.94 -12.88
CA ASN A 188 -6.35 2.43 -11.52
C ASN A 188 -6.98 1.03 -11.43
N ARG A 189 -8.14 0.81 -12.03
CA ARG A 189 -8.84 -0.48 -12.02
C ARG A 189 -8.04 -1.58 -12.71
N LYS A 190 -7.60 -1.34 -13.96
CA LYS A 190 -6.98 -2.39 -14.79
C LYS A 190 -5.48 -2.56 -14.53
N VAL A 191 -4.75 -1.43 -14.43
CA VAL A 191 -3.28 -1.45 -14.44
C VAL A 191 -2.70 -1.51 -13.02
N ILE A 192 -3.29 -0.76 -12.08
CA ILE A 192 -2.72 -0.61 -10.74
C ILE A 192 -3.24 -1.69 -9.79
N PHE A 193 -4.56 -1.83 -9.71
CA PHE A 193 -5.20 -2.76 -8.77
C PHE A 193 -5.57 -4.11 -9.40
N GLY A 194 -5.58 -4.22 -10.75
CA GLY A 194 -5.85 -5.48 -11.48
C GLY A 194 -7.18 -6.13 -11.10
N ASN A 195 -8.23 -5.31 -10.90
CA ASN A 195 -9.51 -5.76 -10.38
C ASN A 195 -10.51 -5.97 -11.52
N THR A 196 -11.19 -7.13 -11.49
CA THR A 196 -12.18 -7.56 -12.49
C THR A 196 -13.62 -7.58 -11.97
N ASP A 197 -13.85 -7.17 -10.70
CA ASP A 197 -15.18 -7.14 -10.10
C ASP A 197 -16.12 -6.10 -10.77
N ASN A 198 -17.37 -6.02 -10.28
CA ASN A 198 -18.42 -5.15 -10.83
C ASN A 198 -17.94 -3.70 -11.02
N GLY A 199 -17.75 -3.32 -12.29
CA GLY A 199 -17.19 -2.02 -12.69
C GLY A 199 -18.06 -0.83 -12.32
N ALA A 200 -19.39 -0.95 -12.42
CA ALA A 200 -20.31 0.15 -12.12
C ALA A 200 -20.27 0.54 -10.63
N LYS A 201 -20.27 -0.45 -9.74
CA LYS A 201 -20.15 -0.20 -8.29
C LYS A 201 -18.80 0.40 -7.92
N GLN A 202 -17.74 -0.04 -8.58
CA GLN A 202 -16.40 0.53 -8.38
C GLN A 202 -16.30 1.96 -8.91
N ALA A 203 -16.87 2.24 -10.08
CA ALA A 203 -16.94 3.58 -10.64
C ALA A 203 -17.68 4.55 -9.70
N LEU A 204 -18.86 4.16 -9.22
CA LEU A 204 -19.62 4.98 -8.26
C LEU A 204 -18.79 5.30 -7.01
N ARG A 205 -18.15 4.30 -6.40
CA ARG A 205 -17.30 4.51 -5.23
C ARG A 205 -16.09 5.39 -5.54
N PHE A 206 -15.50 5.24 -6.73
CA PHE A 206 -14.37 6.06 -7.16
C PHE A 206 -14.77 7.53 -7.27
N PHE A 207 -15.88 7.84 -7.92
CA PHE A 207 -16.34 9.23 -8.07
C PHE A 207 -16.81 9.85 -6.75
N ILE A 208 -17.45 9.06 -5.85
CA ILE A 208 -17.75 9.53 -4.50
C ILE A 208 -16.45 9.89 -3.76
N LEU A 209 -15.44 9.01 -3.79
CA LEU A 209 -14.15 9.29 -3.15
C LEU A 209 -13.46 10.51 -3.76
N PHE A 210 -13.47 10.62 -5.08
CA PHE A 210 -12.91 11.77 -5.81
C PHE A 210 -13.54 13.09 -5.33
N PHE A 211 -14.87 13.14 -5.25
CA PHE A 211 -15.59 14.31 -4.76
C PHE A 211 -15.28 14.61 -3.28
N CYS A 212 -15.25 13.59 -2.41
CA CYS A 212 -14.91 13.76 -1.00
C CYS A 212 -13.48 14.31 -0.81
N ILE A 213 -12.50 13.82 -1.57
CA ILE A 213 -11.11 14.31 -1.49
C ILE A 213 -11.03 15.76 -1.97
N MET A 214 -11.74 16.13 -3.03
CA MET A 214 -11.81 17.50 -3.54
C MET A 214 -12.39 18.46 -2.49
N CYS A 215 -13.52 18.11 -1.88
CA CYS A 215 -14.13 18.90 -0.82
C CYS A 215 -13.21 18.99 0.42
N ALA A 216 -12.60 17.89 0.83
CA ALA A 216 -11.70 17.87 1.97
C ALA A 216 -10.46 18.76 1.73
N SER A 217 -9.86 18.72 0.53
CA SER A 217 -8.75 19.60 0.17
C SER A 217 -9.14 21.06 0.31
N SER A 218 -10.27 21.46 -0.29
CA SER A 218 -10.76 22.84 -0.23
C SER A 218 -11.02 23.30 1.20
N LEU A 219 -11.71 22.49 2.00
CA LEU A 219 -12.04 22.81 3.39
C LEU A 219 -10.79 22.95 4.26
N ILE A 220 -9.85 22.01 4.16
CA ILE A 220 -8.62 22.03 4.98
C ILE A 220 -7.75 23.22 4.60
N VAL A 221 -7.55 23.50 3.29
CA VAL A 221 -6.76 24.65 2.84
C VAL A 221 -7.40 25.96 3.29
N SER A 222 -8.73 26.09 3.17
CA SER A 222 -9.46 27.26 3.66
C SER A 222 -9.38 27.43 5.17
N ALA A 223 -9.46 26.34 5.94
CA ALA A 223 -9.33 26.38 7.40
C ALA A 223 -7.91 26.77 7.87
N LEU A 224 -6.90 26.53 7.05
CA LEU A 224 -5.49 26.82 7.34
C LEU A 224 -5.01 28.18 6.77
N TRP A 225 -5.92 29.03 6.29
CA TRP A 225 -5.58 30.32 5.67
C TRP A 225 -4.82 31.28 6.61
N PHE A 226 -5.00 31.14 7.92
CA PHE A 226 -4.37 31.98 8.94
C PHE A 226 -2.90 31.66 9.20
N LEU A 227 -2.38 30.56 8.64
CA LEU A 227 -0.97 30.20 8.82
C LEU A 227 -0.09 31.16 8.01
N PRO A 228 1.08 31.58 8.55
CA PRO A 228 2.03 32.45 7.87
C PRO A 228 2.82 31.67 6.78
N ILE A 229 2.12 30.90 5.95
CA ILE A 229 2.65 30.05 4.88
C ILE A 229 1.91 30.41 3.58
N PRO A 230 2.59 30.51 2.43
CA PRO A 230 1.92 30.70 1.16
C PRO A 230 0.83 29.66 0.93
N VAL A 231 -0.38 30.09 0.53
CA VAL A 231 -1.54 29.21 0.32
C VAL A 231 -1.23 28.08 -0.67
N THR A 232 -0.40 28.36 -1.68
CA THR A 232 0.07 27.35 -2.64
C THR A 232 0.87 26.23 -1.98
N LEU A 233 1.75 26.57 -1.03
CA LEU A 233 2.53 25.57 -0.29
C LEU A 233 1.65 24.78 0.67
N THR A 234 0.75 25.46 1.39
CA THR A 234 -0.26 24.81 2.24
C THR A 234 -1.09 23.81 1.43
N LYS A 235 -1.56 24.22 0.24
CA LYS A 235 -2.31 23.33 -0.66
C LYS A 235 -1.47 22.14 -1.10
N ALA A 236 -0.22 22.32 -1.48
CA ALA A 236 0.65 21.23 -1.92
C ALA A 236 0.85 20.19 -0.80
N ILE A 237 1.06 20.64 0.44
CA ILE A 237 1.21 19.75 1.61
C ILE A 237 -0.10 18.98 1.87
N VAL A 238 -1.23 19.67 1.88
CA VAL A 238 -2.55 19.06 2.09
C VAL A 238 -2.86 18.03 1.02
N ASP A 239 -2.64 18.36 -0.25
CA ASP A 239 -2.89 17.46 -1.38
C ASP A 239 -1.97 16.23 -1.33
N LEU A 240 -0.72 16.36 -0.89
CA LEU A 240 0.20 15.22 -0.69
C LEU A 240 -0.29 14.28 0.43
N LEU A 241 -0.79 14.83 1.52
CA LEU A 241 -1.37 14.04 2.61
C LEU A 241 -2.65 13.33 2.14
N LEU A 242 -3.54 14.06 1.47
CA LEU A 242 -4.78 13.52 0.93
C LEU A 242 -4.54 12.49 -0.18
N TRP A 243 -3.45 12.61 -0.95
CA TRP A 243 -3.04 11.59 -1.91
C TRP A 243 -2.79 10.23 -1.23
N THR A 244 -2.15 10.24 -0.06
CA THR A 244 -1.92 9.01 0.73
C THR A 244 -3.25 8.39 1.19
N VAL A 245 -4.18 9.22 1.64
CA VAL A 245 -5.54 8.79 2.04
C VAL A 245 -6.29 8.24 0.84
N ASN A 246 -6.24 8.94 -0.30
CA ASN A 246 -6.88 8.54 -1.55
C ASN A 246 -6.36 7.17 -2.02
N TYR A 247 -5.06 6.96 -2.05
CA TYR A 247 -4.45 5.67 -2.39
C TYR A 247 -4.95 4.55 -1.48
N LYS A 248 -4.97 4.79 -0.17
CA LYS A 248 -5.45 3.82 0.81
C LYS A 248 -6.93 3.49 0.62
N MET A 249 -7.77 4.50 0.47
CA MET A 249 -9.22 4.33 0.27
C MET A 249 -9.55 3.64 -1.05
N GLN A 250 -8.85 3.98 -2.13
CA GLN A 250 -9.01 3.26 -3.40
C GLN A 250 -8.69 1.77 -3.24
N ARG A 251 -7.61 1.44 -2.53
CA ARG A 251 -7.20 0.05 -2.33
C ARG A 251 -8.17 -0.75 -1.46
N ILE A 252 -8.65 -0.20 -0.34
CA ILE A 252 -9.43 -0.96 0.66
C ILE A 252 -10.95 -0.87 0.47
N TRP A 253 -11.42 0.14 -0.25
CA TRP A 253 -12.86 0.39 -0.40
C TRP A 253 -13.33 0.39 -1.84
N VAL A 254 -12.67 1.15 -2.74
CA VAL A 254 -13.07 1.25 -4.15
C VAL A 254 -12.81 -0.05 -4.88
N PHE A 255 -11.54 -0.50 -4.88
CA PHE A 255 -11.08 -1.70 -5.60
C PHE A 255 -10.92 -2.92 -4.69
N LYS A 256 -11.71 -2.98 -3.62
CA LYS A 256 -11.72 -4.14 -2.74
C LYS A 256 -12.20 -5.37 -3.50
N ASP A 257 -11.37 -6.39 -3.55
CA ASP A 257 -11.69 -7.68 -4.15
C ASP A 257 -12.73 -8.42 -3.29
N SER A 258 -13.98 -8.51 -3.75
CA SER A 258 -15.07 -9.15 -3.02
C SER A 258 -14.89 -10.65 -2.88
N ASN A 259 -14.10 -11.28 -3.76
CA ASN A 259 -13.79 -12.71 -3.70
C ASN A 259 -12.80 -13.07 -2.59
N ARG A 260 -12.07 -12.10 -2.02
CA ARG A 260 -11.16 -12.34 -0.89
C ARG A 260 -11.87 -12.70 0.40
N LEU A 261 -13.07 -12.20 0.64
CA LEU A 261 -13.82 -12.42 1.90
C LEU A 261 -14.62 -13.72 1.95
N LYS A 262 -14.92 -14.33 0.80
CA LYS A 262 -15.70 -15.58 0.74
C LYS A 262 -14.90 -16.84 1.08
N ARG A 263 -13.59 -16.74 1.32
CA ARG A 263 -12.66 -17.87 1.50
C ARG A 263 -12.05 -17.99 2.90
N THR A 264 -12.49 -17.21 3.87
CA THR A 264 -12.16 -17.52 5.27
C THR A 264 -13.07 -18.67 5.73
N PRO A 265 -12.53 -19.86 6.06
CA PRO A 265 -13.33 -20.86 6.74
C PRO A 265 -13.80 -20.22 8.05
N LYS A 266 -15.10 -20.23 8.31
CA LYS A 266 -15.61 -19.93 9.64
C LYS A 266 -14.90 -20.92 10.57
N SER A 267 -13.99 -20.42 11.41
CA SER A 267 -13.43 -21.17 12.50
C SER A 267 -14.61 -21.75 13.29
N LYS A 268 -14.83 -23.06 13.18
CA LYS A 268 -15.69 -23.75 14.11
C LYS A 268 -15.02 -23.62 15.47
N ARG A 269 -15.53 -22.71 16.30
CA ARG A 269 -15.28 -22.74 17.73
C ARG A 269 -15.85 -24.09 18.23
N LYS A 270 -14.98 -24.98 18.56
CA LYS A 270 -15.22 -26.05 19.55
C LYS A 270 -14.28 -25.81 20.69
#